data_115bbcaa2d57397a40b7d53dd8ed99e0
#
_entry.id   115bbcaa2d57397a40b7d53dd8ed99e0
#
_cell.length_a   1.000
_cell.length_b   1.000
_cell.length_c   1.000
_cell.angle_alpha   90.00
_cell.angle_beta   90.00
_cell.angle_gamma   90.00
#
_symmetry.space_group_name_H-M   'P 1'
#
loop_
_entity.id
_entity.type
_entity.pdbx_description
1 polymer ?
#
loop_
_entity_poly.entity_id
_entity_poly.type
_entity_poly.pdbx_seq_one_letter_code
_entity_poly.pdbx_strand_id
1 'polypeptide(L)'
;MKKNKSLYLKAGVLALAACFAFSAQAADKKVLVVSVTKGFRHDVIPSADKMLEKLAKESGQFDLEFVRTDEDMAKLMTMESLNKYDGVVFNNTTGELPLPDKQGFVNWVASGKGFVGLHAATNTFAGFPPYTEMIGGLFLTHGAQATVNVIKEDPTHPIIKDIPDNLVVHDEMYILQKFNRATVHGLLTMDKRPNDGSPTANQPGDYTIAYCKNWGQGRVFYTSLGHRTDVIEKDWYESHVLQGILWSMGIIDGDPSATSNWYKVSTEEAVDGFVPLFNGCDLTGWHYRNPNGYKSWSSQNGMLVNSIPKGQHGTDLVTNKKFRDFVVRYEYMVPEGSNSGFYLRGRHEIQILGEPVTAKPEKTSDRQCRACRYRGHGRRSESRARSAGGRGGFRW
;
A
#
# COMPACT_ATOMS: atom_id res chain seq x y z
N MET A 1 19.50 6.99 87.59
CA MET A 1 20.06 7.56 86.39
C MET A 1 20.77 6.44 85.61
N LYS A 2 20.14 5.82 84.62
CA LYS A 2 20.76 4.78 83.78
C LYS A 2 20.89 5.31 82.34
N LYS A 3 22.14 5.41 81.86
CA LYS A 3 22.47 5.84 80.53
C LYS A 3 22.27 4.65 79.54
N ASN A 4 21.40 4.76 78.61
CA ASN A 4 21.27 3.82 77.47
C ASN A 4 22.27 4.17 76.38
N LYS A 5 23.16 3.23 76.04
CA LYS A 5 24.06 3.30 74.92
C LYS A 5 23.33 2.72 73.73
N SER A 6 23.11 3.54 72.69
CA SER A 6 22.61 3.11 71.40
C SER A 6 23.74 2.48 70.57
N LEU A 7 23.52 1.27 70.13
CA LEU A 7 24.43 0.47 69.26
C LEU A 7 24.03 0.72 67.82
N TYR A 8 24.85 1.41 67.05
CA TYR A 8 24.65 1.58 65.63
C TYR A 8 25.23 0.35 64.88
N LEU A 9 24.35 -0.47 64.30
CA LEU A 9 24.72 -1.56 63.41
C LEU A 9 24.93 -0.99 61.99
N LYS A 10 26.16 -0.98 61.48
CA LYS A 10 26.45 -0.62 60.10
C LYS A 10 26.16 -1.83 59.23
N ALA A 11 25.04 -1.79 58.50
CA ALA A 11 24.76 -2.76 57.43
C ALA A 11 25.57 -2.37 56.20
N GLY A 12 26.57 -3.13 55.86
CA GLY A 12 27.30 -3.06 54.59
C GLY A 12 26.43 -3.65 53.47
N VAL A 13 26.03 -2.83 52.49
CA VAL A 13 25.39 -3.29 51.28
C VAL A 13 26.47 -3.80 50.33
N LEU A 14 26.60 -5.11 50.19
CA LEU A 14 27.35 -5.73 49.12
C LEU A 14 26.50 -5.64 47.82
N ALA A 15 26.86 -4.73 46.92
CA ALA A 15 26.31 -4.69 45.59
C ALA A 15 26.92 -5.84 44.75
N LEU A 16 26.20 -6.93 44.60
CA LEU A 16 26.53 -7.95 43.61
C LEU A 16 26.20 -7.35 42.20
N ALA A 17 27.24 -6.94 41.49
CA ALA A 17 27.12 -6.68 40.05
C ALA A 17 26.96 -8.01 39.32
N ALA A 18 25.71 -8.42 39.04
CA ALA A 18 25.43 -9.50 38.14
C ALA A 18 25.75 -9.01 36.72
N CYS A 19 26.93 -9.35 36.21
CA CYS A 19 27.24 -9.27 34.80
C CYS A 19 26.34 -10.30 34.09
N PHE A 20 25.20 -9.86 33.55
CA PHE A 20 24.47 -10.64 32.53
C PHE A 20 25.36 -10.66 31.30
N ALA A 21 26.15 -11.74 31.16
CA ALA A 21 26.69 -12.13 29.87
C ALA A 21 25.48 -12.48 28.99
N PHE A 22 25.07 -11.56 28.11
CA PHE A 22 24.23 -11.93 26.99
C PHE A 22 25.04 -12.92 26.17
N SER A 23 24.79 -14.22 26.37
CA SER A 23 25.18 -15.20 25.38
C SER A 23 24.39 -14.83 24.12
N ALA A 24 25.08 -14.44 23.06
CA ALA A 24 24.47 -14.31 21.74
C ALA A 24 23.92 -15.71 21.41
N GLN A 25 22.63 -15.90 21.63
CA GLN A 25 21.93 -17.10 21.17
C GLN A 25 21.97 -17.02 19.65
N ALA A 26 22.41 -18.09 19.00
CA ALA A 26 22.39 -18.16 17.54
C ALA A 26 20.96 -17.85 17.06
N ALA A 27 20.85 -17.04 16.00
CA ALA A 27 19.55 -16.71 15.44
C ALA A 27 18.84 -18.00 15.00
N ASP A 28 17.64 -18.23 15.54
CA ASP A 28 16.86 -19.43 15.21
C ASP A 28 16.29 -19.39 13.78
N LYS A 29 16.34 -18.22 13.11
CA LYS A 29 15.75 -17.97 11.80
C LYS A 29 16.81 -17.75 10.73
N LYS A 30 16.56 -18.26 9.52
CA LYS A 30 17.44 -18.08 8.35
C LYS A 30 16.71 -17.45 7.19
N VAL A 31 17.30 -16.41 6.60
CA VAL A 31 16.74 -15.66 5.48
C VAL A 31 17.68 -15.72 4.29
N LEU A 32 17.14 -16.03 3.13
CA LEU A 32 17.88 -16.03 1.87
C LEU A 32 17.62 -14.72 1.13
N VAL A 33 18.67 -13.96 0.81
CA VAL A 33 18.58 -12.68 0.07
C VAL A 33 18.92 -12.90 -1.39
N VAL A 34 17.99 -12.62 -2.28
CA VAL A 34 18.18 -12.72 -3.73
C VAL A 34 18.41 -11.34 -4.32
N SER A 35 19.59 -11.13 -4.91
CA SER A 35 20.02 -9.88 -5.55
C SER A 35 20.35 -10.08 -7.04
N VAL A 36 19.80 -11.13 -7.65
CA VAL A 36 19.93 -11.43 -9.09
C VAL A 36 18.95 -10.59 -9.89
N THR A 37 19.39 -10.13 -11.07
CA THR A 37 18.55 -9.37 -11.99
C THR A 37 18.70 -9.90 -13.42
N LYS A 38 17.62 -9.97 -14.17
CA LYS A 38 17.57 -10.31 -15.61
C LYS A 38 16.98 -9.21 -16.46
N GLY A 39 16.54 -8.14 -15.83
CA GLY A 39 16.18 -6.86 -16.43
C GLY A 39 17.16 -5.77 -15.98
N PHE A 40 16.62 -4.60 -15.63
CA PHE A 40 17.43 -3.49 -15.12
C PHE A 40 18.09 -3.84 -13.77
N ARG A 41 19.38 -3.54 -13.63
CA ARG A 41 20.08 -3.73 -12.35
C ARG A 41 20.25 -2.37 -11.66
N HIS A 42 19.65 -2.23 -10.52
CA HIS A 42 19.72 -1.03 -9.71
C HIS A 42 21.07 -0.89 -9.01
N ASP A 43 21.66 0.31 -9.06
CA ASP A 43 22.96 0.60 -8.43
C ASP A 43 22.91 0.50 -6.90
N VAL A 44 21.73 0.60 -6.31
CA VAL A 44 21.52 0.50 -4.86
C VAL A 44 21.71 -0.91 -4.31
N ILE A 45 21.65 -1.95 -5.12
CA ILE A 45 21.71 -3.35 -4.69
C ILE A 45 22.87 -3.65 -3.73
N PRO A 46 24.14 -3.25 -4.02
CA PRO A 46 25.24 -3.53 -3.10
C PRO A 46 25.11 -2.84 -1.74
N SER A 47 24.53 -1.62 -1.73
CA SER A 47 24.26 -0.88 -0.48
C SER A 47 23.11 -1.51 0.30
N ALA A 48 22.07 -1.96 -0.38
CA ALA A 48 20.95 -2.68 0.23
C ALA A 48 21.39 -4.05 0.79
N ASP A 49 22.28 -4.79 0.11
CA ASP A 49 22.87 -6.02 0.66
C ASP A 49 23.60 -5.73 1.99
N LYS A 50 24.43 -4.66 2.04
CA LYS A 50 25.13 -4.26 3.28
C LYS A 50 24.17 -3.82 4.39
N MET A 51 23.12 -3.10 4.05
CA MET A 51 22.07 -2.74 5.00
C MET A 51 21.44 -4.01 5.60
N LEU A 52 21.07 -4.98 4.78
CA LEU A 52 20.49 -6.24 5.26
C LEU A 52 21.47 -7.02 6.16
N GLU A 53 22.77 -7.07 5.82
CA GLU A 53 23.82 -7.65 6.66
C GLU A 53 23.92 -6.94 8.03
N LYS A 54 23.87 -5.61 8.02
CA LYS A 54 23.83 -4.79 9.24
C LYS A 54 22.61 -5.14 10.10
N LEU A 55 21.42 -5.16 9.50
CA LEU A 55 20.16 -5.44 10.21
C LEU A 55 20.14 -6.83 10.85
N ALA A 56 20.62 -7.86 10.13
CA ALA A 56 20.74 -9.20 10.68
C ALA A 56 21.70 -9.24 11.89
N LYS A 57 22.89 -8.67 11.72
CA LYS A 57 23.91 -8.62 12.76
C LYS A 57 23.47 -7.84 14.01
N GLU A 58 22.88 -6.66 13.82
CA GLU A 58 22.48 -5.78 14.93
C GLU A 58 21.25 -6.29 15.68
N SER A 59 20.28 -6.87 14.95
CA SER A 59 19.08 -7.43 15.57
C SER A 59 19.35 -8.77 16.24
N GLY A 60 20.27 -9.57 15.71
CA GLY A 60 20.53 -10.94 16.18
C GLY A 60 19.33 -11.89 16.05
N GLN A 61 18.29 -11.53 15.26
CA GLN A 61 17.04 -12.26 15.16
C GLN A 61 17.04 -13.29 14.02
N PHE A 62 17.92 -13.14 13.03
CA PHE A 62 18.04 -14.02 11.87
C PHE A 62 19.44 -13.99 11.27
N ASP A 63 19.83 -15.09 10.64
CA ASP A 63 21.02 -15.19 9.81
C ASP A 63 20.69 -14.97 8.34
N LEU A 64 21.67 -14.48 7.56
CA LEU A 64 21.54 -14.26 6.12
C LEU A 64 22.44 -15.17 5.31
N GLU A 65 21.92 -15.62 4.17
CA GLU A 65 22.70 -16.16 3.06
C GLU A 65 22.27 -15.43 1.76
N PHE A 66 23.21 -15.27 0.82
CA PHE A 66 22.98 -14.47 -0.39
C PHE A 66 23.00 -15.31 -1.66
N VAL A 67 22.09 -14.96 -2.57
CA VAL A 67 21.99 -15.44 -3.95
C VAL A 67 22.30 -14.27 -4.86
N ARG A 68 23.52 -14.22 -5.39
CA ARG A 68 24.01 -13.08 -6.20
C ARG A 68 24.26 -13.43 -7.66
N THR A 69 24.28 -14.71 -7.98
CA THR A 69 24.56 -15.24 -9.32
C THR A 69 23.50 -16.25 -9.76
N ASP A 70 23.51 -16.63 -11.04
CA ASP A 70 22.65 -17.67 -11.58
C ASP A 70 23.01 -19.04 -10.99
N GLU A 71 24.29 -19.27 -10.73
CA GLU A 71 24.79 -20.48 -10.08
C GLU A 71 24.26 -20.61 -8.64
N ASP A 72 24.23 -19.47 -7.90
CA ASP A 72 23.63 -19.45 -6.56
C ASP A 72 22.13 -19.74 -6.65
N MET A 73 21.41 -19.15 -7.64
CA MET A 73 19.99 -19.44 -7.87
C MET A 73 19.75 -20.93 -8.08
N ALA A 74 20.54 -21.56 -8.96
CA ALA A 74 20.39 -22.98 -9.27
C ALA A 74 20.67 -23.88 -8.05
N LYS A 75 21.55 -23.45 -7.14
CA LYS A 75 21.96 -24.21 -5.96
C LYS A 75 21.04 -23.95 -4.75
N LEU A 76 20.74 -22.69 -4.44
CA LEU A 76 20.12 -22.29 -3.18
C LEU A 76 18.59 -22.12 -3.28
N MET A 77 18.06 -21.94 -4.50
CA MET A 77 16.62 -21.75 -4.72
C MET A 77 15.90 -23.02 -5.18
N THR A 78 16.51 -24.20 -5.01
CA THR A 78 15.82 -25.49 -5.15
C THR A 78 14.87 -25.70 -3.96
N MET A 79 13.80 -26.48 -4.14
CA MET A 79 12.86 -26.77 -3.05
C MET A 79 13.52 -27.43 -1.85
N GLU A 80 14.53 -28.31 -2.07
CA GLU A 80 15.32 -28.93 -1.00
C GLU A 80 16.10 -27.88 -0.20
N SER A 81 16.76 -26.95 -0.89
CA SER A 81 17.53 -25.87 -0.23
C SER A 81 16.61 -24.88 0.48
N LEU A 82 15.51 -24.45 -0.14
CA LEU A 82 14.55 -23.50 0.44
C LEU A 82 13.98 -23.98 1.78
N ASN A 83 13.84 -25.28 1.99
CA ASN A 83 13.36 -25.83 3.26
C ASN A 83 14.29 -25.53 4.45
N LYS A 84 15.52 -25.09 4.23
CA LYS A 84 16.47 -24.68 5.26
C LYS A 84 16.27 -23.23 5.72
N TYR A 85 15.41 -22.46 5.03
CA TYR A 85 15.16 -21.05 5.30
C TYR A 85 13.73 -20.83 5.82
N ASP A 86 13.57 -19.74 6.55
CA ASP A 86 12.30 -19.29 7.09
C ASP A 86 11.68 -18.16 6.25
N GLY A 87 12.50 -17.48 5.46
CA GLY A 87 12.05 -16.42 4.58
C GLY A 87 13.02 -16.14 3.44
N VAL A 88 12.52 -15.42 2.43
CA VAL A 88 13.28 -14.96 1.27
C VAL A 88 13.04 -13.47 1.08
N VAL A 89 14.12 -12.70 0.87
CA VAL A 89 14.09 -11.29 0.48
C VAL A 89 14.49 -11.17 -0.98
N PHE A 90 13.62 -10.59 -1.81
CA PHE A 90 13.97 -10.18 -3.16
C PHE A 90 14.44 -8.73 -3.12
N ASN A 91 15.76 -8.54 -3.11
CA ASN A 91 16.41 -7.24 -3.07
C ASN A 91 16.55 -6.65 -4.47
N ASN A 92 15.63 -5.78 -4.86
CA ASN A 92 15.65 -5.09 -6.15
C ASN A 92 15.77 -6.03 -7.37
N THR A 93 15.18 -7.21 -7.29
CA THR A 93 15.19 -8.18 -8.39
C THR A 93 14.35 -7.71 -9.56
N THR A 94 14.73 -8.07 -10.79
CA THR A 94 14.00 -7.71 -12.02
C THR A 94 14.07 -8.81 -13.07
N GLY A 95 13.03 -8.93 -13.88
CA GLY A 95 12.99 -9.80 -15.06
C GLY A 95 12.73 -11.28 -14.72
N GLU A 96 13.01 -12.14 -15.68
CA GLU A 96 12.78 -13.59 -15.57
C GLU A 96 14.00 -14.28 -14.98
N LEU A 97 14.04 -14.36 -13.65
CA LEU A 97 15.14 -15.01 -12.94
C LEU A 97 15.18 -16.52 -13.24
N PRO A 98 16.37 -17.17 -13.25
CA PRO A 98 16.49 -18.61 -13.49
C PRO A 98 16.12 -19.42 -12.25
N LEU A 99 14.93 -19.18 -11.71
CA LEU A 99 14.39 -19.92 -10.56
C LEU A 99 14.02 -21.35 -10.99
N PRO A 100 14.58 -22.40 -10.37
CA PRO A 100 14.38 -23.78 -10.80
C PRO A 100 12.91 -24.22 -10.83
N ASP A 101 12.12 -23.80 -9.85
CA ASP A 101 10.70 -24.11 -9.73
C ASP A 101 9.92 -22.89 -9.21
N LYS A 102 9.37 -22.10 -10.13
CA LYS A 102 8.58 -20.90 -9.79
C LYS A 102 7.30 -21.25 -9.04
N GLN A 103 6.60 -22.30 -9.44
CA GLN A 103 5.36 -22.69 -8.78
C GLN A 103 5.64 -23.29 -7.40
N GLY A 104 6.65 -24.12 -7.29
CA GLY A 104 7.11 -24.65 -6.01
C GLY A 104 7.49 -23.53 -5.05
N PHE A 105 8.19 -22.49 -5.51
CA PHE A 105 8.55 -21.34 -4.69
C PHE A 105 7.32 -20.62 -4.12
N VAL A 106 6.33 -20.30 -4.96
CA VAL A 106 5.09 -19.65 -4.55
C VAL A 106 4.32 -20.51 -3.53
N ASN A 107 4.30 -21.84 -3.75
CA ASN A 107 3.68 -22.79 -2.82
C ASN A 107 4.48 -22.91 -1.51
N TRP A 108 5.82 -22.81 -1.56
CA TRP A 108 6.68 -22.79 -0.39
C TRP A 108 6.40 -21.58 0.51
N VAL A 109 6.22 -20.38 -0.06
CA VAL A 109 5.76 -19.22 0.71
C VAL A 109 4.40 -19.51 1.32
N ALA A 110 3.45 -20.04 0.54
CA ALA A 110 2.09 -20.35 1.01
C ALA A 110 2.06 -21.37 2.16
N SER A 111 3.11 -22.20 2.33
CA SER A 111 3.19 -23.20 3.38
C SER A 111 3.57 -22.65 4.77
N GLY A 112 3.72 -21.32 4.90
CA GLY A 112 4.02 -20.67 6.20
C GLY A 112 5.36 -19.95 6.23
N LYS A 113 5.98 -19.70 5.07
CA LYS A 113 7.26 -19.01 4.96
C LYS A 113 7.12 -17.53 4.70
N GLY A 114 8.15 -16.75 5.05
CA GLY A 114 8.21 -15.32 4.83
C GLY A 114 8.67 -14.94 3.43
N PHE A 115 8.05 -13.91 2.85
CA PHE A 115 8.55 -13.27 1.64
C PHE A 115 8.59 -11.76 1.81
N VAL A 116 9.72 -11.16 1.42
CA VAL A 116 9.90 -9.70 1.42
C VAL A 116 10.33 -9.25 0.03
N GLY A 117 9.59 -8.31 -0.54
CA GLY A 117 9.94 -7.65 -1.80
C GLY A 117 10.39 -6.21 -1.56
N LEU A 118 11.58 -5.87 -2.02
CA LEU A 118 12.11 -4.50 -1.95
C LEU A 118 12.13 -3.88 -3.34
N HIS A 119 11.59 -2.68 -3.44
CA HIS A 119 11.55 -1.82 -4.61
C HIS A 119 11.17 -2.56 -5.90
N ALA A 120 12.15 -2.94 -6.71
CA ALA A 120 11.94 -3.54 -8.03
C ALA A 120 11.43 -5.00 -8.01
N ALA A 121 11.24 -5.60 -6.84
CA ALA A 121 10.74 -6.99 -6.74
C ALA A 121 9.41 -7.21 -7.46
N THR A 122 8.54 -6.19 -7.58
CA THR A 122 7.30 -6.25 -8.39
C THR A 122 7.54 -6.26 -9.90
N ASN A 123 8.78 -6.03 -10.36
CA ASN A 123 9.19 -6.16 -11.77
C ASN A 123 9.86 -7.51 -12.07
N THR A 124 9.64 -8.50 -11.21
CA THR A 124 10.14 -9.87 -11.37
C THR A 124 9.00 -10.77 -11.82
N PHE A 125 9.29 -11.73 -12.71
CA PHE A 125 8.33 -12.72 -13.21
C PHE A 125 7.02 -12.13 -13.75
N ALA A 126 7.10 -11.08 -14.53
CA ALA A 126 5.92 -10.38 -15.08
C ALA A 126 4.98 -11.29 -15.87
N GLY A 127 5.50 -12.35 -16.50
CA GLY A 127 4.76 -13.38 -17.22
C GLY A 127 4.19 -14.51 -16.35
N PHE A 128 4.37 -14.47 -15.02
CA PHE A 128 3.95 -15.53 -14.10
C PHE A 128 2.92 -15.01 -13.06
N PRO A 129 1.61 -15.07 -13.36
CA PRO A 129 0.55 -14.56 -12.51
C PRO A 129 0.60 -15.02 -11.05
N PRO A 130 0.92 -16.29 -10.69
CA PRO A 130 0.98 -16.70 -9.30
C PRO A 130 1.97 -15.90 -8.45
N TYR A 131 3.11 -15.48 -9.02
CA TYR A 131 4.03 -14.58 -8.32
C TYR A 131 3.44 -13.17 -8.16
N THR A 132 2.81 -12.63 -9.20
CA THR A 132 2.15 -11.32 -9.12
C THR A 132 1.06 -11.29 -8.04
N GLU A 133 0.28 -12.36 -7.94
CA GLU A 133 -0.76 -12.51 -6.91
C GLU A 133 -0.14 -12.66 -5.51
N MET A 134 0.94 -13.42 -5.37
CA MET A 134 1.68 -13.59 -4.12
C MET A 134 2.25 -12.26 -3.64
N ILE A 135 3.03 -11.55 -4.47
CA ILE A 135 3.64 -10.27 -4.09
C ILE A 135 2.59 -9.16 -3.95
N GLY A 136 1.45 -9.24 -4.64
CA GLY A 136 0.31 -8.34 -4.48
C GLY A 136 0.20 -7.23 -5.53
N GLY A 137 1.08 -7.19 -6.53
CA GLY A 137 1.05 -6.22 -7.63
C GLY A 137 2.17 -6.46 -8.63
N LEU A 138 2.02 -5.84 -9.81
CA LEU A 138 3.02 -5.87 -10.88
C LEU A 138 3.45 -4.45 -11.20
N PHE A 139 4.74 -4.21 -11.34
CA PHE A 139 5.26 -2.94 -11.83
C PHE A 139 4.60 -2.56 -13.17
N LEU A 140 4.09 -1.35 -13.25
CA LEU A 140 3.56 -0.78 -14.49
C LEU A 140 4.55 0.21 -15.07
N THR A 141 4.92 1.22 -14.27
CA THR A 141 5.77 2.32 -14.70
C THR A 141 6.26 3.13 -13.49
N HIS A 142 7.21 3.98 -13.73
CA HIS A 142 7.57 5.13 -12.90
C HIS A 142 7.81 6.33 -13.82
N GLY A 143 7.90 7.53 -13.27
CA GLY A 143 8.40 8.71 -13.96
C GLY A 143 9.79 9.11 -13.45
N ALA A 144 10.15 10.38 -13.49
CA ALA A 144 11.34 10.88 -12.81
C ALA A 144 11.20 10.65 -11.30
N GLN A 145 12.35 10.52 -10.60
CA GLN A 145 12.37 10.53 -9.14
C GLN A 145 11.66 11.79 -8.62
N ALA A 146 10.83 11.63 -7.62
CA ALA A 146 9.95 12.70 -7.14
C ALA A 146 9.87 12.72 -5.63
N THR A 147 9.62 13.92 -5.10
CA THR A 147 9.36 14.11 -3.67
C THR A 147 7.87 13.96 -3.40
N VAL A 148 7.51 13.09 -2.47
CA VAL A 148 6.13 12.81 -2.10
C VAL A 148 5.91 12.91 -0.59
N ASN A 149 4.68 13.25 -0.21
CA ASN A 149 4.20 13.10 1.16
C ASN A 149 3.69 11.67 1.31
N VAL A 150 4.18 10.97 2.34
CA VAL A 150 3.79 9.60 2.64
C VAL A 150 2.67 9.60 3.66
N ILE A 151 1.63 8.84 3.40
CA ILE A 151 0.49 8.66 4.30
C ILE A 151 0.61 7.29 4.96
N LYS A 152 0.59 7.29 6.31
CA LYS A 152 0.51 6.05 7.11
C LYS A 152 -0.95 5.61 7.17
N GLU A 153 -1.26 4.41 6.68
CA GLU A 153 -2.63 3.91 6.66
C GLU A 153 -3.04 3.26 7.99
N ASP A 154 -2.12 2.51 8.60
CA ASP A 154 -2.30 1.96 9.95
C ASP A 154 -1.12 2.35 10.83
N PRO A 155 -1.17 3.54 11.50
CA PRO A 155 -0.07 4.03 12.33
C PRO A 155 0.31 3.11 13.49
N THR A 156 -0.53 2.15 13.84
CA THR A 156 -0.30 1.19 14.93
C THR A 156 0.44 -0.07 14.49
N HIS A 157 0.55 -0.29 13.16
CA HIS A 157 1.19 -1.50 12.65
C HIS A 157 2.70 -1.48 12.89
N PRO A 158 3.30 -2.56 13.44
CA PRO A 158 4.71 -2.58 13.84
C PRO A 158 5.69 -2.33 12.70
N ILE A 159 5.37 -2.72 11.47
CA ILE A 159 6.22 -2.50 10.29
C ILE A 159 6.50 -1.01 10.04
N ILE A 160 5.61 -0.12 10.44
CA ILE A 160 5.74 1.33 10.20
C ILE A 160 5.82 2.15 11.49
N LYS A 161 6.13 1.51 12.62
CA LYS A 161 6.18 2.17 13.94
C LYS A 161 7.17 3.34 13.98
N ASP A 162 8.31 3.23 13.29
CA ASP A 162 9.39 4.22 13.29
C ASP A 162 9.36 5.12 12.03
N ILE A 163 8.35 4.97 11.17
CA ILE A 163 8.09 5.92 10.07
C ILE A 163 7.61 7.25 10.66
N PRO A 164 8.24 8.39 10.34
CA PRO A 164 7.78 9.71 10.77
C PRO A 164 6.33 10.00 10.33
N ASP A 165 5.52 10.64 11.17
CA ASP A 165 4.10 10.94 10.87
C ASP A 165 3.92 11.86 9.65
N ASN A 166 4.89 12.74 9.39
CA ASN A 166 4.89 13.64 8.25
C ASN A 166 6.08 13.34 7.32
N LEU A 167 6.28 12.07 6.99
CA LEU A 167 7.39 11.68 6.13
C LEU A 167 7.24 12.30 4.75
N VAL A 168 8.27 13.05 4.35
CA VAL A 168 8.49 13.50 2.98
C VAL A 168 9.72 12.79 2.46
N VAL A 169 9.59 12.06 1.36
CA VAL A 169 10.67 11.28 0.78
C VAL A 169 10.86 11.59 -0.69
N HIS A 170 12.11 11.66 -1.13
CA HIS A 170 12.48 11.78 -2.54
C HIS A 170 13.03 10.42 -2.99
N ASP A 171 12.29 9.75 -3.85
CA ASP A 171 12.66 8.41 -4.36
C ASP A 171 12.05 8.16 -5.74
N GLU A 172 12.28 6.99 -6.32
CA GLU A 172 11.58 6.52 -7.51
C GLU A 172 10.26 5.87 -7.12
N MET A 173 9.16 6.52 -7.44
CA MET A 173 7.84 6.06 -7.04
C MET A 173 7.24 5.12 -8.08
N TYR A 174 7.09 3.86 -7.73
CA TYR A 174 6.47 2.85 -8.58
C TYR A 174 4.96 3.01 -8.63
N ILE A 175 4.42 2.91 -9.83
CA ILE A 175 2.98 2.76 -10.09
C ILE A 175 2.74 1.30 -10.44
N LEU A 176 1.91 0.65 -9.66
CA LEU A 176 1.60 -0.76 -9.84
C LEU A 176 0.35 -0.95 -10.70
N GLN A 177 0.34 -2.02 -11.47
CA GLN A 177 -0.85 -2.62 -12.08
C GLN A 177 -1.17 -3.95 -11.39
N LYS A 178 -2.37 -4.49 -11.63
CA LYS A 178 -2.84 -5.72 -10.98
C LYS A 178 -2.79 -5.68 -9.44
N PHE A 179 -2.67 -4.49 -8.89
CA PHE A 179 -2.78 -4.27 -7.45
C PHE A 179 -4.25 -4.32 -7.04
N ASN A 180 -4.54 -5.07 -5.99
CA ASN A 180 -5.89 -5.15 -5.44
C ASN A 180 -5.85 -4.90 -3.94
N ARG A 181 -6.31 -3.72 -3.54
CA ARG A 181 -6.35 -3.32 -2.12
C ARG A 181 -7.17 -4.28 -1.24
N ALA A 182 -8.19 -4.93 -1.80
CA ALA A 182 -9.00 -5.91 -1.07
C ALA A 182 -8.22 -7.18 -0.66
N THR A 183 -6.98 -7.34 -1.10
CA THR A 183 -6.13 -8.50 -0.79
C THR A 183 -4.90 -8.16 0.03
N VAL A 184 -4.69 -6.90 0.39
CA VAL A 184 -3.50 -6.42 1.12
C VAL A 184 -3.89 -5.56 2.32
N HIS A 185 -3.06 -5.57 3.35
CA HIS A 185 -3.08 -4.59 4.42
C HIS A 185 -2.17 -3.42 4.01
N GLY A 186 -2.77 -2.26 3.71
CA GLY A 186 -2.03 -1.05 3.33
C GLY A 186 -1.26 -0.49 4.51
N LEU A 187 -0.01 -0.18 4.31
CA LEU A 187 0.88 0.41 5.33
C LEU A 187 1.20 1.87 5.00
N LEU A 188 1.70 2.10 3.79
CA LEU A 188 2.10 3.43 3.30
C LEU A 188 1.51 3.67 1.91
N THR A 189 1.05 4.90 1.67
CA THR A 189 0.47 5.30 0.38
C THR A 189 0.71 6.77 0.07
N MET A 190 0.37 7.17 -1.16
CA MET A 190 0.27 8.55 -1.62
C MET A 190 -1.18 8.84 -2.02
N ASP A 191 -1.68 10.05 -1.73
CA ASP A 191 -3.04 10.50 -2.10
C ASP A 191 -3.15 10.89 -3.58
N LYS A 192 -2.02 11.03 -4.26
CA LYS A 192 -1.93 11.42 -5.66
C LYS A 192 -0.68 10.86 -6.31
N ARG A 193 -0.73 10.72 -7.63
CA ARG A 193 0.45 10.38 -8.42
C ARG A 193 1.56 11.40 -8.18
N PRO A 194 2.83 10.98 -8.05
CA PRO A 194 3.94 11.92 -7.87
C PRO A 194 4.03 12.93 -9.02
N ASN A 195 4.63 14.08 -8.75
CA ASN A 195 4.97 15.06 -9.79
C ASN A 195 6.22 14.61 -10.53
N ASP A 196 6.08 13.56 -11.33
CA ASP A 196 7.13 12.79 -11.98
C ASP A 196 7.29 13.10 -13.47
N GLY A 197 6.67 14.20 -13.94
CA GLY A 197 6.70 14.61 -15.35
C GLY A 197 5.78 13.79 -16.27
N SER A 198 5.04 12.81 -15.74
CA SER A 198 4.10 12.03 -16.55
C SER A 198 2.83 12.85 -16.89
N PRO A 199 2.09 12.48 -17.95
CA PRO A 199 0.82 13.15 -18.28
C PRO A 199 -0.23 13.06 -17.18
N THR A 200 -0.08 12.11 -16.26
CA THR A 200 -1.00 11.88 -15.13
C THR A 200 -0.42 12.33 -13.80
N ALA A 201 0.68 13.10 -13.81
CA ALA A 201 1.28 13.67 -12.61
C ALA A 201 0.27 14.47 -11.78
N ASN A 202 0.36 14.38 -10.47
CA ASN A 202 -0.53 15.02 -9.49
C ASN A 202 -2.01 14.60 -9.56
N GLN A 203 -2.37 13.62 -10.37
CA GLN A 203 -3.74 13.09 -10.33
C GLN A 203 -3.99 12.37 -9.00
N PRO A 204 -5.15 12.64 -8.34
CA PRO A 204 -5.53 11.92 -7.14
C PRO A 204 -5.72 10.42 -7.42
N GLY A 205 -5.56 9.60 -6.39
CA GLY A 205 -5.74 8.16 -6.47
C GLY A 205 -5.06 7.42 -5.34
N ASP A 206 -5.23 6.12 -5.32
CA ASP A 206 -4.60 5.21 -4.38
C ASP A 206 -3.31 4.66 -4.99
N TYR A 207 -2.19 5.27 -4.64
CA TYR A 207 -0.87 4.87 -5.09
C TYR A 207 -0.10 4.27 -3.92
N THR A 208 -0.17 2.94 -3.80
CA THR A 208 0.46 2.23 -2.68
C THR A 208 1.98 2.35 -2.73
N ILE A 209 2.58 2.53 -1.55
CA ILE A 209 4.03 2.54 -1.34
C ILE A 209 4.47 1.25 -0.67
N ALA A 210 3.77 0.84 0.39
CA ALA A 210 4.07 -0.38 1.12
C ALA A 210 2.81 -1.05 1.65
N TYR A 211 2.84 -2.37 1.68
CA TYR A 211 1.75 -3.19 2.21
C TYR A 211 2.28 -4.54 2.70
N CYS A 212 1.44 -5.21 3.48
CA CYS A 212 1.65 -6.60 3.85
C CYS A 212 0.38 -7.43 3.61
N LYS A 213 0.51 -8.74 3.56
CA LYS A 213 -0.61 -9.66 3.36
C LYS A 213 -0.26 -11.09 3.78
N ASN A 214 -1.27 -11.89 4.02
CA ASN A 214 -1.11 -13.34 4.04
C ASN A 214 -1.07 -13.91 2.62
N TRP A 215 -0.30 -14.99 2.46
CA TRP A 215 -0.30 -15.84 1.28
C TRP A 215 -0.37 -17.31 1.73
N GLY A 216 -1.56 -17.90 1.70
CA GLY A 216 -1.81 -19.15 2.40
C GLY A 216 -1.54 -19.00 3.91
N GLN A 217 -0.62 -19.80 4.45
CA GLN A 217 -0.14 -19.68 5.83
C GLN A 217 1.09 -18.77 5.97
N GLY A 218 1.70 -18.36 4.85
CA GLY A 218 2.86 -17.48 4.82
C GLY A 218 2.49 -16.00 4.85
N ARG A 219 3.51 -15.16 5.00
CA ARG A 219 3.38 -13.71 5.12
C ARG A 219 4.25 -13.00 4.08
N VAL A 220 3.68 -12.02 3.40
CA VAL A 220 4.34 -11.23 2.35
C VAL A 220 4.36 -9.77 2.76
N PHE A 221 5.54 -9.16 2.75
CA PHE A 221 5.73 -7.73 2.90
C PHE A 221 6.37 -7.15 1.62
N TYR A 222 5.88 -5.99 1.18
CA TYR A 222 6.44 -5.26 0.06
C TYR A 222 6.57 -3.77 0.38
N THR A 223 7.67 -3.16 -0.05
CA THR A 223 7.83 -1.71 -0.11
C THR A 223 8.44 -1.30 -1.44
N SER A 224 7.88 -0.26 -2.08
CA SER A 224 8.39 0.30 -3.33
C SER A 224 9.51 1.31 -3.12
N LEU A 225 9.77 1.74 -1.88
CA LEU A 225 10.90 2.61 -1.55
C LEU A 225 12.23 1.86 -1.62
N GLY A 226 13.32 2.60 -1.75
CA GLY A 226 14.68 2.06 -1.69
C GLY A 226 15.37 1.96 -3.04
N HIS A 227 14.98 2.81 -4.02
CA HIS A 227 15.77 3.03 -5.22
C HIS A 227 17.07 3.78 -4.92
N ARG A 228 17.03 4.72 -3.98
CA ARG A 228 18.13 5.62 -3.65
C ARG A 228 18.90 5.18 -2.44
N THR A 229 20.24 5.29 -2.50
CA THR A 229 21.13 4.98 -1.37
C THR A 229 20.85 5.87 -0.17
N ASP A 230 20.58 7.17 -0.37
CA ASP A 230 20.29 8.11 0.71
C ASP A 230 18.92 7.88 1.39
N VAL A 231 18.04 7.08 0.77
CA VAL A 231 16.79 6.61 1.38
C VAL A 231 17.06 5.37 2.25
N ILE A 232 17.78 4.38 1.71
CA ILE A 232 18.03 3.14 2.44
C ILE A 232 18.94 3.32 3.66
N GLU A 233 19.73 4.39 3.70
CA GLU A 233 20.60 4.77 4.83
C GLU A 233 19.87 5.53 5.97
N LYS A 234 18.54 5.71 5.86
CA LYS A 234 17.75 6.35 6.91
C LYS A 234 17.35 5.33 7.97
N ASP A 235 17.50 5.70 9.24
CA ASP A 235 17.12 4.85 10.36
C ASP A 235 15.66 4.36 10.28
N TRP A 236 14.74 5.23 9.84
CA TRP A 236 13.34 4.85 9.66
C TRP A 236 13.14 3.82 8.54
N TYR A 237 13.94 3.86 7.45
CA TYR A 237 13.86 2.88 6.37
C TYR A 237 14.47 1.54 6.80
N GLU A 238 15.63 1.58 7.45
CA GLU A 238 16.24 0.38 8.04
C GLU A 238 15.29 -0.31 9.00
N SER A 239 14.65 0.45 9.91
CA SER A 239 13.62 -0.10 10.80
C SER A 239 12.42 -0.66 10.03
N HIS A 240 11.92 0.05 9.02
CA HIS A 240 10.82 -0.41 8.17
C HIS A 240 11.10 -1.77 7.52
N VAL A 241 12.29 -1.93 6.95
CA VAL A 241 12.71 -3.20 6.33
C VAL A 241 12.92 -4.28 7.39
N LEU A 242 13.59 -3.96 8.51
CA LEU A 242 13.77 -4.92 9.61
C LEU A 242 12.43 -5.44 10.14
N GLN A 243 11.51 -4.54 10.49
CA GLN A 243 10.18 -4.93 10.99
C GLN A 243 9.41 -5.74 9.94
N GLY A 244 9.52 -5.40 8.65
CA GLY A 244 8.93 -6.17 7.56
C GLY A 244 9.46 -7.59 7.47
N ILE A 245 10.77 -7.79 7.63
CA ILE A 245 11.41 -9.11 7.69
C ILE A 245 10.93 -9.87 8.92
N LEU A 246 10.99 -9.27 10.11
CA LEU A 246 10.56 -9.91 11.36
C LEU A 246 9.10 -10.32 11.33
N TRP A 247 8.23 -9.45 10.79
CA TRP A 247 6.82 -9.74 10.63
C TRP A 247 6.58 -10.88 9.64
N SER A 248 7.27 -10.88 8.50
CA SER A 248 7.10 -11.94 7.48
C SER A 248 7.50 -13.32 8.00
N MET A 249 8.48 -13.40 8.90
CA MET A 249 8.90 -14.64 9.54
C MET A 249 8.10 -15.02 10.79
N GLY A 250 7.09 -14.20 11.17
CA GLY A 250 6.27 -14.46 12.36
C GLY A 250 6.97 -14.22 13.69
N ILE A 251 8.09 -13.46 13.71
CA ILE A 251 8.80 -13.09 14.94
C ILE A 251 8.05 -11.99 15.69
N ILE A 252 7.42 -11.09 14.96
CA ILE A 252 6.52 -10.07 15.51
C ILE A 252 5.12 -10.22 14.92
N ASP A 253 4.13 -9.84 15.71
CA ASP A 253 2.73 -9.81 15.28
C ASP A 253 2.36 -8.48 14.63
N GLY A 254 1.32 -8.49 13.79
CA GLY A 254 0.74 -7.34 13.11
C GLY A 254 -0.41 -7.83 12.23
N ASP A 255 -1.43 -7.01 12.06
CA ASP A 255 -2.65 -7.37 11.33
C ASP A 255 -2.40 -7.51 9.81
N PRO A 256 -2.56 -8.69 9.21
CA PRO A 256 -2.47 -8.87 7.76
C PRO A 256 -3.79 -8.64 7.04
N SER A 257 -4.86 -8.31 7.75
CA SER A 257 -6.21 -8.20 7.19
C SER A 257 -6.27 -7.07 6.17
N ALA A 258 -6.88 -7.35 5.02
CA ALA A 258 -6.98 -6.38 3.95
C ALA A 258 -7.66 -5.08 4.41
N THR A 259 -7.01 -3.95 4.14
CA THR A 259 -7.62 -2.63 4.32
C THR A 259 -8.48 -2.31 3.11
N SER A 260 -9.74 -2.75 3.15
CA SER A 260 -10.68 -2.69 2.04
C SER A 260 -11.18 -1.28 1.68
N ASN A 261 -10.82 -0.26 2.46
CA ASN A 261 -11.32 1.09 2.27
C ASN A 261 -10.17 2.08 2.10
N TRP A 262 -9.83 2.40 0.85
CA TRP A 262 -8.94 3.52 0.55
C TRP A 262 -9.51 4.84 1.10
N TYR A 263 -10.78 5.10 0.83
CA TYR A 263 -11.44 6.27 1.38
C TYR A 263 -11.85 5.96 2.84
N LYS A 264 -11.08 6.51 3.77
CA LYS A 264 -11.47 6.55 5.18
C LYS A 264 -12.30 7.81 5.40
N VAL A 265 -13.51 7.62 5.90
CA VAL A 265 -14.32 8.73 6.41
C VAL A 265 -13.51 9.41 7.51
N SER A 266 -13.34 10.74 7.44
CA SER A 266 -12.63 11.46 8.50
C SER A 266 -13.32 11.26 9.85
N THR A 267 -12.59 11.47 10.95
CA THR A 267 -13.18 11.37 12.30
C THR A 267 -14.41 12.26 12.44
N GLU A 268 -14.38 13.47 11.87
CA GLU A 268 -15.50 14.41 11.88
C GLU A 268 -16.68 13.88 11.07
N GLU A 269 -16.43 13.34 9.87
CA GLU A 269 -17.48 12.74 9.04
C GLU A 269 -18.07 11.49 9.69
N ALA A 270 -17.26 10.67 10.38
CA ALA A 270 -17.74 9.49 11.10
C ALA A 270 -18.66 9.89 12.27
N VAL A 271 -18.32 10.97 13.01
CA VAL A 271 -19.17 11.54 14.07
C VAL A 271 -20.50 12.03 13.50
N ASP A 272 -20.49 12.61 12.30
CA ASP A 272 -21.70 13.05 11.57
C ASP A 272 -22.51 11.89 10.96
N GLY A 273 -22.02 10.65 11.11
CA GLY A 273 -22.70 9.43 10.64
C GLY A 273 -22.48 9.14 9.14
N PHE A 274 -21.48 9.75 8.51
CA PHE A 274 -21.10 9.38 7.13
C PHE A 274 -20.48 7.98 7.10
N VAL A 275 -20.79 7.25 6.03
CA VAL A 275 -20.19 5.94 5.72
C VAL A 275 -19.71 5.95 4.27
N PRO A 276 -18.64 5.24 3.94
CA PRO A 276 -18.19 5.13 2.56
C PRO A 276 -19.28 4.53 1.67
N LEU A 277 -19.53 5.16 0.53
CA LEU A 277 -20.46 4.65 -0.48
C LEU A 277 -19.75 3.72 -1.49
N PHE A 278 -18.45 3.92 -1.67
CA PHE A 278 -17.56 3.13 -2.48
C PHE A 278 -16.40 2.62 -1.61
N ASN A 279 -16.02 1.34 -1.78
CA ASN A 279 -14.98 0.71 -0.96
C ASN A 279 -13.53 0.98 -1.44
N GLY A 280 -13.36 1.67 -2.57
CA GLY A 280 -12.05 1.94 -3.16
C GLY A 280 -11.44 0.76 -3.94
N CYS A 281 -12.02 -0.43 -3.89
CA CYS A 281 -11.40 -1.66 -4.39
C CYS A 281 -12.10 -2.26 -5.61
N ASP A 282 -13.43 -2.31 -5.56
CA ASP A 282 -14.25 -2.97 -6.58
C ASP A 282 -15.67 -2.39 -6.61
N LEU A 283 -16.52 -2.97 -7.42
CA LEU A 283 -17.91 -2.55 -7.55
C LEU A 283 -18.86 -3.22 -6.54
N THR A 284 -18.35 -3.79 -5.45
CA THR A 284 -19.18 -4.34 -4.38
C THR A 284 -20.08 -3.24 -3.79
N GLY A 285 -21.36 -3.52 -3.66
CA GLY A 285 -22.35 -2.52 -3.25
C GLY A 285 -23.00 -1.76 -4.41
N TRP A 286 -22.60 -2.05 -5.66
CA TRP A 286 -23.11 -1.44 -6.87
C TRP A 286 -23.56 -2.48 -7.88
N HIS A 287 -24.45 -2.10 -8.81
CA HIS A 287 -24.83 -2.90 -9.96
C HIS A 287 -25.05 -2.02 -11.20
N TYR A 288 -24.90 -2.60 -12.37
CA TYR A 288 -25.22 -1.93 -13.62
C TYR A 288 -26.73 -1.81 -13.78
N ARG A 289 -27.23 -0.62 -14.15
CA ARG A 289 -28.65 -0.38 -14.43
C ARG A 289 -29.15 -1.32 -15.55
N ASN A 290 -28.38 -1.47 -16.60
CA ASN A 290 -28.61 -2.45 -17.64
C ASN A 290 -27.54 -3.55 -17.55
N PRO A 291 -27.88 -4.76 -17.05
CA PRO A 291 -26.92 -5.86 -16.94
C PRO A 291 -26.30 -6.30 -18.26
N ASN A 292 -27.02 -6.07 -19.38
CA ASN A 292 -26.59 -6.40 -20.74
C ASN A 292 -25.94 -5.23 -21.47
N GLY A 293 -25.86 -4.06 -20.85
CA GLY A 293 -25.22 -2.87 -21.42
C GLY A 293 -23.70 -2.95 -21.38
N TYR A 294 -23.03 -2.02 -22.09
CA TYR A 294 -21.58 -1.91 -22.07
C TYR A 294 -21.09 -1.53 -20.66
N LYS A 295 -20.27 -2.39 -20.07
CA LYS A 295 -19.73 -2.26 -18.72
C LYS A 295 -18.48 -1.38 -18.73
N SER A 296 -18.66 -0.07 -18.58
CA SER A 296 -17.59 0.92 -18.66
C SER A 296 -16.96 1.30 -17.33
N TRP A 297 -17.57 0.88 -16.22
CA TRP A 297 -17.11 1.24 -14.87
C TRP A 297 -16.12 0.23 -14.31
N SER A 298 -15.09 0.73 -13.67
CA SER A 298 -14.09 -0.07 -12.96
C SER A 298 -13.63 0.67 -11.71
N SER A 299 -13.00 -0.06 -10.78
CA SER A 299 -12.21 0.53 -9.71
C SER A 299 -10.77 0.64 -10.17
N GLN A 300 -10.20 1.83 -10.10
CA GLN A 300 -8.80 2.08 -10.44
C GLN A 300 -8.22 3.09 -9.43
N ASN A 301 -7.12 2.74 -8.78
CA ASN A 301 -6.44 3.60 -7.83
C ASN A 301 -7.40 4.26 -6.80
N GLY A 302 -8.29 3.47 -6.19
CA GLY A 302 -9.26 3.96 -5.21
C GLY A 302 -10.41 4.81 -5.76
N MET A 303 -10.52 4.93 -7.08
CA MET A 303 -11.56 5.74 -7.75
C MET A 303 -12.53 4.85 -8.53
N LEU A 304 -13.80 5.28 -8.61
CA LEU A 304 -14.75 4.78 -9.60
C LEU A 304 -14.45 5.46 -10.95
N VAL A 305 -13.94 4.69 -11.89
CA VAL A 305 -13.56 5.20 -13.22
C VAL A 305 -14.56 4.72 -14.27
N ASN A 306 -15.10 5.66 -15.02
CA ASN A 306 -15.93 5.39 -16.20
C ASN A 306 -15.10 5.62 -17.46
N SER A 307 -14.85 4.57 -18.22
CA SER A 307 -14.08 4.62 -19.46
C SER A 307 -14.89 4.07 -20.62
N ILE A 308 -15.36 4.95 -21.49
CA ILE A 308 -16.22 4.61 -22.63
C ILE A 308 -15.44 4.87 -23.92
N PRO A 309 -15.22 3.85 -24.77
CA PRO A 309 -14.64 4.04 -26.10
C PRO A 309 -15.49 4.99 -26.95
N LYS A 310 -14.82 5.77 -27.80
CA LYS A 310 -15.50 6.70 -28.72
C LYS A 310 -16.57 5.98 -29.55
N GLY A 311 -17.79 6.51 -29.56
CA GLY A 311 -18.93 5.96 -30.31
C GLY A 311 -19.71 4.86 -29.59
N GLN A 312 -19.33 4.51 -28.35
CA GLN A 312 -20.12 3.61 -27.52
C GLN A 312 -20.90 4.36 -26.43
N HIS A 313 -21.93 3.73 -25.91
CA HIS A 313 -22.70 4.22 -24.77
C HIS A 313 -22.54 3.24 -23.61
N GLY A 314 -22.08 3.74 -22.46
CA GLY A 314 -22.02 2.97 -21.22
C GLY A 314 -23.40 2.83 -20.58
N THR A 315 -23.46 2.04 -19.52
CA THR A 315 -24.66 1.98 -18.67
C THR A 315 -24.34 2.55 -17.30
N ASP A 316 -25.36 3.09 -16.63
CA ASP A 316 -25.21 3.70 -15.32
C ASP A 316 -24.81 2.64 -14.26
N LEU A 317 -24.07 3.08 -13.27
CA LEU A 317 -23.79 2.33 -12.06
C LEU A 317 -24.75 2.78 -10.94
N VAL A 318 -25.39 1.84 -10.26
CA VAL A 318 -26.44 2.10 -9.27
C VAL A 318 -26.11 1.41 -7.96
N THR A 319 -26.31 2.11 -6.84
CA THR A 319 -26.12 1.51 -5.51
C THR A 319 -27.12 0.40 -5.21
N ASN A 320 -26.66 -0.71 -4.65
CA ASN A 320 -27.56 -1.79 -4.17
C ASN A 320 -28.42 -1.32 -2.98
N LYS A 321 -27.83 -0.51 -2.09
CA LYS A 321 -28.52 0.10 -0.96
C LYS A 321 -29.40 1.25 -1.43
N LYS A 322 -30.63 1.31 -0.94
CA LYS A 322 -31.59 2.39 -1.20
C LYS A 322 -31.56 3.38 -0.03
N PHE A 323 -31.61 4.65 -0.36
CA PHE A 323 -31.60 5.75 0.60
C PHE A 323 -32.89 6.55 0.51
N ARG A 324 -33.37 7.05 1.65
CA ARG A 324 -34.59 7.88 1.72
C ARG A 324 -34.23 9.34 1.92
N ASP A 325 -33.70 9.65 3.08
CA ASP A 325 -33.18 10.98 3.43
C ASP A 325 -31.66 10.84 3.62
N PHE A 326 -30.89 11.66 2.94
CA PHE A 326 -29.44 11.51 2.92
C PHE A 326 -28.72 12.81 2.61
N VAL A 327 -27.47 12.87 3.02
CA VAL A 327 -26.45 13.78 2.51
C VAL A 327 -25.42 12.91 1.81
N VAL A 328 -25.02 13.29 0.61
CA VAL A 328 -23.92 12.65 -0.12
C VAL A 328 -22.81 13.65 -0.38
N ARG A 329 -21.58 13.23 -0.13
CA ARG A 329 -20.36 13.97 -0.47
C ARG A 329 -19.58 13.15 -1.47
N TYR A 330 -19.08 13.76 -2.51
CA TYR A 330 -18.23 13.11 -3.51
C TYR A 330 -17.29 14.12 -4.15
N GLU A 331 -16.16 13.63 -4.58
CA GLU A 331 -15.20 14.35 -5.40
C GLU A 331 -15.21 13.74 -6.80
N TYR A 332 -15.00 14.56 -7.81
CA TYR A 332 -14.98 14.09 -9.18
C TYR A 332 -13.88 14.78 -9.98
N MET A 333 -13.40 14.03 -10.97
CA MET A 333 -12.41 14.49 -11.94
C MET A 333 -12.87 14.07 -13.33
N VAL A 334 -12.97 15.02 -14.24
CA VAL A 334 -13.39 14.77 -15.61
C VAL A 334 -12.46 15.45 -16.60
N PRO A 335 -12.05 14.78 -17.69
CA PRO A 335 -11.31 15.40 -18.79
C PRO A 335 -12.13 16.48 -19.48
N GLU A 336 -11.45 17.41 -20.16
CA GLU A 336 -12.10 18.41 -21.02
C GLU A 336 -13.01 17.73 -22.07
N GLY A 337 -14.19 18.31 -22.26
CA GLY A 337 -15.19 17.78 -23.18
C GLY A 337 -15.97 16.56 -22.68
N SER A 338 -15.70 16.11 -21.45
CA SER A 338 -16.46 15.01 -20.85
C SER A 338 -17.84 15.44 -20.41
N ASN A 339 -18.76 14.49 -20.44
CA ASN A 339 -20.12 14.64 -19.94
C ASN A 339 -20.46 13.44 -19.06
N SER A 340 -20.83 13.69 -17.81
CA SER A 340 -21.27 12.69 -16.83
C SER A 340 -22.28 13.31 -15.88
N GLY A 341 -22.85 12.52 -14.98
CA GLY A 341 -23.81 13.05 -14.02
C GLY A 341 -23.98 12.16 -12.81
N PHE A 342 -24.30 12.78 -11.69
CA PHE A 342 -24.66 12.08 -10.47
C PHE A 342 -26.18 12.19 -10.24
N TYR A 343 -26.89 11.06 -10.32
CA TYR A 343 -28.33 11.02 -10.23
C TYR A 343 -28.82 10.78 -8.80
N LEU A 344 -29.64 11.69 -8.31
CA LEU A 344 -30.34 11.57 -7.05
C LEU A 344 -31.68 10.91 -7.29
N ARG A 345 -31.92 9.73 -6.68
CA ARG A 345 -33.17 8.95 -6.79
C ARG A 345 -33.58 8.61 -8.23
N GLY A 346 -32.60 8.57 -9.14
CA GLY A 346 -32.82 8.22 -10.54
C GLY A 346 -33.60 9.24 -11.37
N ARG A 347 -33.82 10.48 -10.85
CA ARG A 347 -34.62 11.52 -11.52
C ARG A 347 -33.89 12.85 -11.63
N HIS A 348 -33.21 13.28 -10.57
CA HIS A 348 -32.52 14.57 -10.52
C HIS A 348 -31.04 14.35 -10.78
N GLU A 349 -30.52 14.96 -11.80
CA GLU A 349 -29.12 14.88 -12.17
C GLU A 349 -28.36 16.10 -11.68
N ILE A 350 -27.24 15.86 -11.04
CA ILE A 350 -26.19 16.86 -10.85
C ILE A 350 -25.24 16.67 -12.02
N GLN A 351 -25.33 17.58 -12.99
CA GLN A 351 -24.55 17.53 -14.22
C GLN A 351 -23.07 17.74 -13.93
N ILE A 352 -22.21 16.89 -14.52
CA ILE A 352 -20.76 16.97 -14.46
C ILE A 352 -20.22 17.13 -15.86
N LEU A 353 -19.71 18.33 -16.17
CA LEU A 353 -19.15 18.68 -17.48
C LEU A 353 -17.66 18.98 -17.36
N GLY A 354 -16.88 18.48 -18.31
CA GLY A 354 -15.49 18.84 -18.52
C GLY A 354 -15.38 20.14 -19.31
N GLU A 355 -15.36 21.29 -18.62
CA GLU A 355 -15.21 22.60 -19.26
C GLU A 355 -13.77 22.88 -19.69
N PRO A 356 -13.55 23.65 -20.80
CA PRO A 356 -12.21 24.09 -21.19
C PRO A 356 -11.51 24.87 -20.09
N VAL A 357 -10.23 24.62 -19.88
CA VAL A 357 -9.40 25.29 -18.85
C VAL A 357 -9.35 26.82 -19.01
N THR A 358 -9.67 27.33 -20.18
CA THR A 358 -9.61 28.76 -20.56
C THR A 358 -10.88 29.55 -20.23
N ALA A 359 -12.00 28.91 -19.88
CA ALA A 359 -13.22 29.60 -19.55
C ALA A 359 -13.11 30.43 -18.26
N LYS A 360 -13.38 31.74 -18.29
CA LYS A 360 -13.44 32.56 -17.07
C LYS A 360 -14.61 32.10 -16.18
N PRO A 361 -14.47 32.16 -14.84
CA PRO A 361 -15.58 31.81 -13.95
C PRO A 361 -16.74 32.84 -14.14
N GLU A 362 -17.86 32.38 -14.67
CA GLU A 362 -19.10 33.18 -14.61
C GLU A 362 -19.64 33.16 -13.18
N LYS A 363 -20.15 34.31 -12.73
CA LYS A 363 -20.91 34.42 -11.47
C LYS A 363 -22.20 33.61 -11.63
N THR A 364 -22.36 32.56 -10.89
CA THR A 364 -23.52 31.67 -10.97
C THR A 364 -24.58 32.04 -9.95
N SER A 365 -25.82 32.04 -10.38
CA SER A 365 -27.01 32.01 -9.52
C SER A 365 -27.18 30.62 -8.91
N ASP A 366 -27.72 30.53 -7.70
CA ASP A 366 -27.84 29.39 -6.79
C ASP A 366 -28.53 28.11 -7.29
N ARG A 367 -28.63 27.87 -8.58
CA ARG A 367 -29.40 26.72 -9.12
C ARG A 367 -28.63 25.68 -9.93
N GLN A 368 -27.34 25.82 -10.13
CA GLN A 368 -26.52 24.82 -10.84
C GLN A 368 -25.21 24.59 -10.10
N CYS A 369 -25.05 23.37 -9.60
CA CYS A 369 -23.75 22.91 -9.15
C CYS A 369 -22.85 22.77 -10.39
N ARG A 370 -22.04 23.79 -10.68
CA ARG A 370 -21.12 23.79 -11.82
C ARG A 370 -19.85 23.05 -11.42
N ALA A 371 -19.33 22.25 -12.35
CA ALA A 371 -18.03 21.64 -12.27
C ALA A 371 -16.97 22.66 -11.85
N CYS A 372 -16.31 22.43 -10.74
CA CYS A 372 -15.21 23.28 -10.31
C CYS A 372 -13.98 22.94 -11.13
N ARG A 373 -13.37 23.95 -11.76
CA ARG A 373 -12.10 23.79 -12.45
C ARG A 373 -11.05 23.23 -11.54
N TYR A 374 -10.41 22.18 -12.00
CA TYR A 374 -9.24 21.62 -11.36
C TYR A 374 -8.02 22.54 -11.58
N ARG A 375 -7.53 23.17 -10.51
CA ARG A 375 -6.13 23.52 -10.32
C ARG A 375 -5.66 22.73 -9.13
N GLY A 376 -5.23 21.50 -9.37
CA GLY A 376 -4.44 20.73 -8.41
C GLY A 376 -5.05 20.34 -7.05
N HIS A 377 -6.33 20.66 -6.80
CA HIS A 377 -7.01 20.30 -5.55
C HIS A 377 -8.45 19.93 -5.89
N GLY A 378 -8.83 18.68 -5.64
CA GLY A 378 -10.22 18.23 -5.76
C GLY A 378 -11.15 19.09 -4.88
N ARG A 379 -12.31 19.46 -5.40
CA ARG A 379 -13.33 20.13 -4.59
C ARG A 379 -14.40 19.13 -4.21
N ARG A 380 -14.76 19.14 -2.93
CA ARG A 380 -15.90 18.37 -2.42
C ARG A 380 -17.20 19.07 -2.83
N SER A 381 -18.16 18.32 -3.37
CA SER A 381 -19.53 18.80 -3.53
C SER A 381 -20.43 18.11 -2.50
N GLU A 382 -21.31 18.87 -1.88
CA GLU A 382 -22.28 18.42 -0.90
C GLU A 382 -23.69 18.67 -1.45
N SER A 383 -24.53 17.64 -1.42
CA SER A 383 -25.91 17.74 -1.83
C SER A 383 -26.84 17.19 -0.75
N ARG A 384 -27.81 18.01 -0.33
CA ARG A 384 -28.87 17.63 0.60
C ARG A 384 -30.18 17.44 -0.15
N ALA A 385 -30.78 16.28 -0.02
CA ALA A 385 -32.10 16.03 -0.56
C ALA A 385 -33.04 15.56 0.56
N ARG A 386 -34.04 16.38 0.86
CA ARG A 386 -35.20 15.97 1.69
C ARG A 386 -36.34 15.52 0.79
N SER A 387 -36.94 14.40 1.06
CA SER A 387 -38.01 13.86 0.24
C SER A 387 -39.25 13.46 1.02
N ALA A 388 -40.39 13.74 0.44
CA ALA A 388 -41.63 13.07 0.76
C ALA A 388 -41.70 11.75 -0.04
N GLY A 389 -41.57 10.63 0.65
CA GLY A 389 -42.04 9.31 0.29
C GLY A 389 -41.57 8.65 -1.02
N GLY A 390 -40.42 8.03 -1.03
CA GLY A 390 -40.01 7.07 -2.08
C GLY A 390 -38.58 6.59 -1.88
N ARG A 391 -38.33 5.30 -1.92
CA ARG A 391 -36.99 4.69 -1.78
C ARG A 391 -36.29 4.69 -3.15
N GLY A 392 -35.13 5.32 -3.27
CA GLY A 392 -34.29 5.32 -4.47
C GLY A 392 -32.83 5.06 -4.14
N GLY A 393 -32.08 4.47 -5.06
CA GLY A 393 -30.62 4.34 -5.01
C GLY A 393 -29.94 5.54 -5.70
N PHE A 394 -28.63 5.65 -5.54
CA PHE A 394 -27.80 6.55 -6.36
C PHE A 394 -27.48 5.91 -7.71
N ARG A 395 -27.28 6.76 -8.71
CA ARG A 395 -26.95 6.38 -10.08
C ARG A 395 -25.91 7.34 -10.64
N TRP A 396 -24.89 6.81 -11.27
CA TRP A 396 -23.86 7.50 -12.04
C TRP A 396 -24.04 7.30 -13.53
#